data_7b80da7d9cce4e72ff0992b214d9183e
#
_entry.id   7b80da7d9cce4e72ff0992b214d9183e
#
_cell.length_a   1.000
_cell.length_b   1.000
_cell.length_c   1.000
_cell.angle_alpha   90.00
_cell.angle_beta   90.00
_cell.angle_gamma   90.00
#
_symmetry.space_group_name_H-M   'P 1'
#
loop_
_entity.id
_entity.type
_entity.pdbx_description
1 polymer ?
#
loop_
_entity_poly.entity_id
_entity_poly.type
_entity_poly.pdbx_seq_one_letter_code
_entity_poly.pdbx_strand_id
1 'polypeptide(L)'
;MNWVEITLSPTAVIISVLMACALFKWNWLTVSGAIAAGFLAFVVLFLAKWSIFPLVIFLVLGSLAGKIRANAKEGGDAKQGKARDHWQVLANGGIFMLLAMLAFLNESGWLESFLGIHTEVLRFSETCHLLALISLSVSCADTLSSDFGRVWGGSPRNIITGKRMIKGVSGGVTGAGFVGAFLGAVSIAIFVFWTELSSLGSSVSIFWLVAVFGFIGSILDSVLGVLFQAKYLDEMRNQVDSSDSGRRSMAAGYRWVTNDVVNAITGVLMLLVAVMYLCW
;
A
#
# COMPACT_ATOMS: atom_id res chain seq x y z
N MET A 1 34.31 13.48 9.78
CA MET A 1 33.15 12.60 9.59
C MET A 1 32.57 12.33 10.96
N ASN A 2 31.65 13.19 11.42
CA ASN A 2 30.98 12.97 12.68
C ASN A 2 29.95 11.88 12.43
N TRP A 3 30.24 10.68 12.90
CA TRP A 3 29.24 9.65 13.05
C TRP A 3 28.13 10.25 13.91
N VAL A 4 27.01 10.62 13.26
CA VAL A 4 25.79 10.91 14.01
C VAL A 4 25.62 9.70 14.91
N GLU A 5 25.74 9.91 16.23
CA GLU A 5 25.48 8.84 17.20
C GLU A 5 24.10 8.30 16.86
N ILE A 6 24.09 7.12 16.26
CA ILE A 6 22.89 6.34 15.97
C ILE A 6 22.46 5.81 17.36
N THR A 7 22.12 6.73 18.25
CA THR A 7 21.47 6.38 19.50
C THR A 7 20.07 5.93 19.11
N LEU A 8 19.79 4.63 19.30
CA LEU A 8 18.45 4.07 19.22
C LEU A 8 17.53 5.01 20.00
N SER A 9 16.75 5.83 19.31
CA SER A 9 15.87 6.78 19.96
C SER A 9 14.86 5.99 20.80
N PRO A 10 14.93 6.04 22.13
CA PRO A 10 13.99 5.28 22.98
C PRO A 10 12.54 5.64 22.64
N THR A 11 12.31 6.87 22.17
CA THR A 11 10.99 7.36 21.77
C THR A 11 10.47 6.63 20.52
N ALA A 12 11.31 6.37 19.51
CA ALA A 12 10.90 5.62 18.32
C ALA A 12 10.53 4.16 18.69
N VAL A 13 11.30 3.52 19.57
CA VAL A 13 10.97 2.17 20.06
C VAL A 13 9.64 2.17 20.81
N ILE A 14 9.48 3.09 21.77
CA ILE A 14 8.25 3.17 22.58
C ILE A 14 7.03 3.42 21.71
N ILE A 15 7.09 4.39 20.79
CA ILE A 15 5.96 4.75 19.92
C ILE A 15 5.61 3.56 19.01
N SER A 16 6.58 2.90 18.36
CA SER A 16 6.32 1.77 17.48
C SER A 16 5.73 0.58 18.22
N VAL A 17 6.20 0.27 19.44
CA VAL A 17 5.62 -0.78 20.28
C VAL A 17 4.20 -0.42 20.72
N LEU A 18 3.96 0.81 21.17
CA LEU A 18 2.61 1.24 21.55
C LEU A 18 1.63 1.19 20.35
N MET A 19 2.07 1.61 19.17
CA MET A 19 1.27 1.50 17.95
C MET A 19 0.95 0.03 17.62
N ALA A 20 1.95 -0.84 17.62
CA ALA A 20 1.75 -2.27 17.36
C ALA A 20 0.75 -2.90 18.35
N CYS A 21 0.91 -2.61 19.65
CA CYS A 21 0.00 -3.09 20.70
C CYS A 21 -1.43 -2.55 20.51
N ALA A 22 -1.60 -1.28 20.18
CA ALA A 22 -2.90 -0.66 19.95
C ALA A 22 -3.61 -1.29 18.74
N LEU A 23 -2.91 -1.43 17.61
CA LEU A 23 -3.43 -2.03 16.38
C LEU A 23 -3.83 -3.50 16.58
N PHE A 24 -3.05 -4.25 17.36
CA PHE A 24 -3.40 -5.61 17.76
C PHE A 24 -4.63 -5.64 18.68
N LYS A 25 -4.65 -4.83 19.73
CA LYS A 25 -5.77 -4.76 20.69
C LYS A 25 -7.10 -4.37 20.01
N TRP A 26 -7.04 -3.53 18.99
CA TRP A 26 -8.23 -3.16 18.20
C TRP A 26 -8.63 -4.19 17.15
N ASN A 27 -7.94 -5.33 17.07
CA ASN A 27 -8.14 -6.37 16.06
C ASN A 27 -7.99 -5.87 14.61
N TRP A 28 -7.13 -4.87 14.40
CA TRP A 28 -6.79 -4.38 13.05
C TRP A 28 -5.69 -5.22 12.40
N LEU A 29 -4.79 -5.76 13.23
CA LEU A 29 -3.69 -6.62 12.82
C LEU A 29 -3.69 -7.93 13.60
N THR A 30 -3.22 -8.99 12.95
CA THR A 30 -2.84 -10.24 13.63
C THR A 30 -1.56 -10.02 14.45
N VAL A 31 -1.14 -10.98 15.26
CA VAL A 31 0.16 -10.92 15.97
C VAL A 31 1.30 -10.68 14.99
N SER A 32 1.36 -11.45 13.90
CA SER A 32 2.41 -11.29 12.89
C SER A 32 2.33 -9.95 12.16
N GLY A 33 1.12 -9.46 11.88
CA GLY A 33 0.88 -8.14 11.30
C GLY A 33 1.30 -7.01 12.23
N ALA A 34 1.04 -7.13 13.53
CA ALA A 34 1.45 -6.14 14.53
C ALA A 34 2.98 -6.06 14.68
N ILE A 35 3.66 -7.21 14.65
CA ILE A 35 5.13 -7.25 14.66
C ILE A 35 5.69 -6.57 13.41
N ALA A 36 5.17 -6.91 12.22
CA ALA A 36 5.61 -6.31 10.96
C ALA A 36 5.36 -4.80 10.94
N ALA A 37 4.16 -4.35 11.36
CA ALA A 37 3.82 -2.92 11.42
C ALA A 37 4.66 -2.16 12.46
N GLY A 38 4.93 -2.77 13.62
CA GLY A 38 5.82 -2.21 14.64
C GLY A 38 7.25 -2.04 14.13
N PHE A 39 7.78 -3.05 13.45
CA PHE A 39 9.11 -2.97 12.82
C PHE A 39 9.14 -1.87 11.73
N LEU A 40 8.16 -1.83 10.85
CA LEU A 40 8.06 -0.82 9.80
C LEU A 40 7.94 0.59 10.40
N ALA A 41 7.09 0.77 11.41
CA ALA A 41 6.95 2.04 12.12
C ALA A 41 8.25 2.46 12.81
N PHE A 42 8.95 1.51 13.44
CA PHE A 42 10.25 1.78 14.07
C PHE A 42 11.27 2.27 13.05
N VAL A 43 11.43 1.55 11.93
CA VAL A 43 12.39 1.93 10.88
C VAL A 43 12.06 3.33 10.33
N VAL A 44 10.79 3.61 10.03
CA VAL A 44 10.38 4.90 9.48
C VAL A 44 10.53 6.03 10.51
N LEU A 45 10.15 5.83 11.77
CA LEU A 45 10.33 6.83 12.84
C LEU A 45 11.80 7.12 13.10
N PHE A 46 12.63 6.09 13.07
CA PHE A 46 14.06 6.22 13.30
C PHE A 46 14.77 6.97 12.18
N LEU A 47 14.45 6.64 10.91
CA LEU A 47 15.13 7.17 9.75
C LEU A 47 14.53 8.49 9.23
N ALA A 48 13.22 8.59 9.17
CA ALA A 48 12.52 9.65 8.45
C ALA A 48 11.47 10.41 9.28
N LYS A 49 11.48 10.22 10.59
CA LYS A 49 10.67 10.98 11.59
C LYS A 49 9.21 11.24 11.16
N TRP A 50 8.94 12.38 10.49
CA TRP A 50 7.60 12.80 10.09
C TRP A 50 6.97 11.92 8.99
N SER A 51 7.74 11.16 8.22
CA SER A 51 7.24 10.23 7.20
C SER A 51 6.35 9.12 7.79
N ILE A 52 6.27 8.99 9.11
CA ILE A 52 5.34 8.09 9.77
C ILE A 52 3.86 8.47 9.54
N PHE A 53 3.55 9.76 9.39
CA PHE A 53 2.17 10.22 9.30
C PHE A 53 1.40 9.68 8.08
N PRO A 54 1.94 9.69 6.85
CA PRO A 54 1.27 9.03 5.72
C PRO A 54 0.95 7.57 5.99
N LEU A 55 1.87 6.84 6.63
CA LEU A 55 1.70 5.45 6.99
C LEU A 55 0.58 5.25 8.04
N VAL A 56 0.54 6.10 9.06
CA VAL A 56 -0.52 6.09 10.07
C VAL A 56 -1.88 6.35 9.44
N ILE A 57 -1.99 7.35 8.58
CA ILE A 57 -3.25 7.64 7.86
C ILE A 57 -3.69 6.47 7.02
N PHE A 58 -2.78 5.85 6.26
CA PHE A 58 -3.10 4.63 5.50
C PHE A 58 -3.64 3.51 6.40
N LEU A 59 -2.98 3.24 7.53
CA LEU A 59 -3.42 2.20 8.48
C LEU A 59 -4.80 2.53 9.08
N VAL A 60 -5.03 3.77 9.47
CA VAL A 60 -6.31 4.21 10.04
C VAL A 60 -7.43 4.11 9.02
N LEU A 61 -7.27 4.72 7.85
CA LEU A 61 -8.29 4.73 6.80
C LEU A 61 -8.65 3.31 6.35
N GLY A 62 -7.63 2.50 6.04
CA GLY A 62 -7.86 1.14 5.60
C GLY A 62 -8.43 0.24 6.68
N SER A 63 -8.15 0.49 7.97
CA SER A 63 -8.74 -0.29 9.06
C SER A 63 -10.17 0.13 9.36
N LEU A 64 -10.47 1.43 9.27
CA LEU A 64 -11.84 1.94 9.40
C LEU A 64 -12.73 1.43 8.26
N ALA A 65 -12.27 1.53 7.01
CA ALA A 65 -12.98 1.02 5.85
C ALA A 65 -13.23 -0.50 5.94
N GLY A 66 -12.21 -1.26 6.38
CA GLY A 66 -12.34 -2.69 6.65
C GLY A 66 -13.38 -3.04 7.73
N LYS A 67 -13.48 -2.23 8.80
CA LYS A 67 -14.54 -2.40 9.82
C LYS A 67 -15.93 -2.09 9.28
N ILE A 68 -16.08 -1.02 8.51
CA ILE A 68 -17.35 -0.67 7.86
C ILE A 68 -17.80 -1.83 6.97
N ARG A 69 -16.89 -2.38 6.17
CA ARG A 69 -17.15 -3.55 5.34
C ARG A 69 -17.57 -4.78 6.16
N ALA A 70 -16.85 -5.10 7.24
CA ALA A 70 -17.20 -6.23 8.09
C ALA A 70 -18.59 -6.12 8.71
N ASN A 71 -19.00 -4.90 9.08
CA ASN A 71 -20.33 -4.63 9.65
C ASN A 71 -21.47 -4.70 8.61
N ALA A 72 -21.16 -4.47 7.33
CA ALA A 72 -22.17 -4.52 6.26
C ALA A 72 -22.70 -5.93 5.96
N LYS A 73 -22.19 -6.99 6.63
CA LYS A 73 -22.63 -8.40 6.50
C LYS A 73 -22.73 -8.88 5.05
N GLU A 74 -22.02 -8.27 4.12
CA GLU A 74 -22.08 -8.68 2.74
C GLU A 74 -21.26 -9.96 2.53
N GLY A 75 -21.92 -11.00 2.02
CA GLY A 75 -21.35 -12.30 1.73
C GLY A 75 -20.14 -12.16 0.81
N GLY A 76 -19.01 -12.49 1.32
CA GLY A 76 -17.72 -12.52 0.64
C GLY A 76 -16.76 -13.42 1.43
N ASP A 77 -15.70 -13.82 0.82
CA ASP A 77 -14.71 -14.75 1.38
C ASP A 77 -14.38 -14.48 2.86
N ALA A 78 -14.38 -15.54 3.65
CA ALA A 78 -14.09 -15.54 5.09
C ALA A 78 -12.74 -14.90 5.47
N LYS A 79 -11.82 -14.72 4.51
CA LYS A 79 -10.54 -14.02 4.71
C LYS A 79 -10.66 -12.50 4.75
N GLN A 80 -11.70 -11.92 4.17
CA GLN A 80 -11.77 -10.49 3.86
C GLN A 80 -12.33 -9.60 4.97
N GLY A 81 -12.64 -10.13 6.14
CA GLY A 81 -12.97 -9.38 7.36
C GLY A 81 -11.96 -9.59 8.47
N LYS A 82 -10.88 -10.36 8.21
CA LYS A 82 -9.87 -10.68 9.21
C LYS A 82 -8.84 -9.55 9.35
N ALA A 83 -8.25 -9.47 10.55
CA ALA A 83 -7.11 -8.63 10.85
C ALA A 83 -5.97 -8.90 9.84
N ARG A 84 -5.28 -7.84 9.39
CA ARG A 84 -4.19 -7.94 8.40
C ARG A 84 -3.00 -8.66 9.00
N ASP A 85 -2.40 -9.55 8.22
CA ASP A 85 -1.18 -10.27 8.56
C ASP A 85 0.09 -9.55 8.07
N HIS A 86 1.24 -10.14 8.35
CA HIS A 86 2.54 -9.57 7.96
C HIS A 86 2.73 -9.44 6.45
N TRP A 87 2.18 -10.37 5.65
CA TRP A 87 2.29 -10.28 4.20
C TRP A 87 1.57 -9.06 3.65
N GLN A 88 0.36 -8.79 4.14
CA GLN A 88 -0.42 -7.60 3.76
C GLN A 88 0.26 -6.30 4.21
N VAL A 89 0.85 -6.29 5.42
CA VAL A 89 1.60 -5.13 5.92
C VAL A 89 2.83 -4.86 5.05
N LEU A 90 3.60 -5.89 4.72
CA LEU A 90 4.82 -5.75 3.93
C LEU A 90 4.53 -5.45 2.45
N ALA A 91 3.52 -6.08 1.86
CA ALA A 91 3.13 -5.81 0.48
C ALA A 91 2.72 -4.34 0.27
N ASN A 92 2.03 -3.74 1.25
CA ASN A 92 1.51 -2.39 1.14
C ASN A 92 2.43 -1.30 1.70
N GLY A 93 3.25 -1.59 2.70
CA GLY A 93 4.12 -0.62 3.38
C GLY A 93 5.62 -0.83 3.18
N GLY A 94 6.02 -2.02 2.71
CA GLY A 94 7.44 -2.38 2.62
C GLY A 94 8.23 -1.53 1.62
N ILE A 95 7.64 -1.22 0.47
CA ILE A 95 8.27 -0.35 -0.54
C ILE A 95 8.47 1.06 0.02
N PHE A 96 7.47 1.61 0.70
CA PHE A 96 7.57 2.90 1.38
C PHE A 96 8.73 2.92 2.37
N MET A 97 8.85 1.88 3.22
CA MET A 97 9.95 1.75 4.19
C MET A 97 11.31 1.68 3.51
N LEU A 98 11.45 0.87 2.45
CA LEU A 98 12.72 0.72 1.73
C LEU A 98 13.18 2.03 1.09
N LEU A 99 12.25 2.80 0.52
CA LEU A 99 12.56 4.10 -0.09
C LEU A 99 12.91 5.15 0.96
N ALA A 100 12.23 5.17 2.11
CA ALA A 100 12.58 6.03 3.24
C ALA A 100 13.98 5.69 3.79
N MET A 101 14.32 4.40 3.86
CA MET A 101 15.66 3.96 4.25
C MET A 101 16.72 4.39 3.23
N LEU A 102 16.42 4.27 1.94
CA LEU A 102 17.35 4.67 0.88
C LEU A 102 17.62 6.18 0.89
N ALA A 103 16.59 7.00 1.11
CA ALA A 103 16.74 8.45 1.30
C ALA A 103 17.67 8.76 2.48
N PHE A 104 17.46 8.13 3.63
CA PHE A 104 18.30 8.30 4.81
C PHE A 104 19.76 7.88 4.57
N LEU A 105 19.99 6.73 3.93
CA LEU A 105 21.35 6.26 3.62
C LEU A 105 22.09 7.23 2.70
N ASN A 106 21.37 7.87 1.78
CA ASN A 106 21.93 8.91 0.93
C ASN A 106 22.26 10.18 1.72
N GLU A 107 21.34 10.67 2.54
CA GLU A 107 21.52 11.88 3.37
C GLU A 107 22.64 11.73 4.40
N SER A 108 22.83 10.51 4.93
CA SER A 108 23.91 10.21 5.87
C SER A 108 25.29 10.07 5.22
N GLY A 109 25.37 10.12 3.87
CA GLY A 109 26.61 9.91 3.11
C GLY A 109 27.09 8.45 3.08
N TRP A 110 26.25 7.51 3.55
CA TRP A 110 26.61 6.08 3.58
C TRP A 110 26.77 5.50 2.17
N LEU A 111 25.88 5.88 1.23
CA LEU A 111 25.94 5.42 -0.16
C LEU A 111 27.26 5.82 -0.82
N GLU A 112 27.73 7.04 -0.59
CA GLU A 112 29.00 7.52 -1.11
C GLU A 112 30.19 6.82 -0.43
N SER A 113 30.17 6.75 0.90
CA SER A 113 31.29 6.25 1.70
C SER A 113 31.54 4.74 1.54
N PHE A 114 30.48 3.93 1.41
CA PHE A 114 30.59 2.46 1.38
C PHE A 114 30.42 1.87 -0.03
N LEU A 115 29.58 2.48 -0.87
CA LEU A 115 29.27 1.94 -2.19
C LEU A 115 29.94 2.74 -3.32
N GLY A 116 30.56 3.88 -3.01
CA GLY A 116 31.15 4.78 -4.02
C GLY A 116 30.10 5.40 -4.96
N ILE A 117 28.82 5.42 -4.54
CA ILE A 117 27.74 5.96 -5.35
C ILE A 117 27.66 7.47 -5.09
N HIS A 118 28.09 8.26 -6.06
CA HIS A 118 27.95 9.73 -6.04
C HIS A 118 26.57 10.12 -6.56
N THR A 119 25.78 10.78 -5.73
CA THR A 119 24.44 11.28 -6.08
C THR A 119 24.37 12.78 -5.81
N GLU A 120 23.48 13.48 -6.51
CA GLU A 120 22.98 14.77 -6.03
C GLU A 120 22.12 14.54 -4.80
N VAL A 121 22.72 14.62 -3.61
CA VAL A 121 22.15 14.16 -2.33
C VAL A 121 20.71 14.64 -2.16
N LEU A 122 20.46 15.94 -2.34
CA LEU A 122 19.12 16.52 -2.16
C LEU A 122 18.11 15.93 -3.13
N ARG A 123 18.39 15.98 -4.43
CA ARG A 123 17.48 15.52 -5.49
C ARG A 123 17.18 14.02 -5.40
N PHE A 124 18.20 13.22 -5.07
CA PHE A 124 18.02 11.79 -4.89
C PHE A 124 17.12 11.46 -3.70
N SER A 125 17.34 12.10 -2.54
CA SER A 125 16.51 11.90 -1.36
C SER A 125 15.07 12.37 -1.58
N GLU A 126 14.86 13.53 -2.19
CA GLU A 126 13.51 14.01 -2.56
C GLU A 126 12.82 13.06 -3.53
N THR A 127 13.54 12.50 -4.50
CA THR A 127 13.00 11.46 -5.41
C THR A 127 12.58 10.22 -4.63
N CYS A 128 13.38 9.74 -3.70
CA CYS A 128 13.03 8.60 -2.85
C CYS A 128 11.77 8.89 -2.01
N HIS A 129 11.66 10.08 -1.43
CA HIS A 129 10.47 10.49 -0.67
C HIS A 129 9.22 10.57 -1.56
N LEU A 130 9.34 11.14 -2.75
CA LEU A 130 8.24 11.19 -3.72
C LEU A 130 7.77 9.78 -4.12
N LEU A 131 8.71 8.90 -4.46
CA LEU A 131 8.40 7.51 -4.81
C LEU A 131 7.77 6.76 -3.63
N ALA A 132 8.21 7.02 -2.40
CA ALA A 132 7.60 6.47 -1.20
C ALA A 132 6.13 6.91 -1.07
N LEU A 133 5.82 8.20 -1.23
CA LEU A 133 4.45 8.70 -1.21
C LEU A 133 3.61 8.09 -2.34
N ILE A 134 4.15 7.94 -3.55
CA ILE A 134 3.47 7.27 -4.67
C ILE A 134 3.13 5.82 -4.30
N SER A 135 4.09 5.04 -3.78
CA SER A 135 3.84 3.64 -3.41
C SER A 135 2.73 3.49 -2.37
N LEU A 136 2.74 4.35 -1.36
CA LEU A 136 1.72 4.34 -0.31
C LEU A 136 0.36 4.83 -0.81
N SER A 137 0.36 5.81 -1.74
CA SER A 137 -0.84 6.30 -2.41
C SER A 137 -1.52 5.19 -3.23
N VAL A 138 -0.75 4.39 -3.97
CA VAL A 138 -1.25 3.20 -4.68
C VAL A 138 -1.92 2.23 -3.71
N SER A 139 -1.23 1.87 -2.62
CA SER A 139 -1.75 0.93 -1.62
C SER A 139 -3.01 1.45 -0.91
N CYS A 140 -3.07 2.75 -0.62
CA CYS A 140 -4.23 3.37 0.02
C CYS A 140 -5.42 3.45 -0.96
N ALA A 141 -5.18 3.83 -2.20
CA ALA A 141 -6.18 3.89 -3.25
C ALA A 141 -6.80 2.52 -3.50
N ASP A 142 -6.00 1.47 -3.65
CA ASP A 142 -6.50 0.10 -3.85
C ASP A 142 -7.31 -0.40 -2.65
N THR A 143 -6.80 -0.21 -1.43
CA THR A 143 -7.51 -0.61 -0.21
C THR A 143 -8.88 0.04 -0.10
N LEU A 144 -8.97 1.37 -0.26
CA LEU A 144 -10.24 2.08 -0.17
C LEU A 144 -11.15 1.77 -1.36
N SER A 145 -10.60 1.58 -2.57
CA SER A 145 -11.35 1.13 -3.73
C SER A 145 -12.09 -0.17 -3.47
N SER A 146 -11.37 -1.17 -2.97
CA SER A 146 -11.91 -2.48 -2.65
C SER A 146 -13.00 -2.41 -1.58
N ASP A 147 -12.77 -1.66 -0.50
CA ASP A 147 -13.72 -1.57 0.61
C ASP A 147 -14.97 -0.77 0.24
N PHE A 148 -14.83 0.38 -0.40
CA PHE A 148 -15.96 1.18 -0.90
C PHE A 148 -16.76 0.43 -1.97
N GLY A 149 -16.06 -0.22 -2.90
CA GLY A 149 -16.69 -1.01 -3.94
C GLY A 149 -17.56 -2.13 -3.39
N ARG A 150 -17.13 -2.77 -2.31
CA ARG A 150 -17.90 -3.84 -1.66
C ARG A 150 -19.08 -3.32 -0.88
N VAL A 151 -18.95 -2.21 -0.15
CA VAL A 151 -20.02 -1.68 0.69
C VAL A 151 -21.09 -0.96 -0.13
N TRP A 152 -20.68 -0.10 -1.04
CA TRP A 152 -21.59 0.81 -1.75
C TRP A 152 -21.66 0.61 -3.27
N GLY A 153 -20.85 -0.31 -3.81
CA GLY A 153 -20.65 -0.44 -5.26
C GLY A 153 -21.72 -1.21 -6.02
N GLY A 154 -22.69 -1.84 -5.36
CA GLY A 154 -23.68 -2.66 -6.05
C GLY A 154 -23.06 -3.90 -6.73
N SER A 155 -23.40 -4.13 -8.00
CA SER A 155 -22.85 -5.25 -8.78
C SER A 155 -21.57 -4.85 -9.50
N PRO A 156 -20.40 -5.40 -9.13
CA PRO A 156 -19.13 -5.07 -9.78
C PRO A 156 -19.09 -5.57 -11.23
N ARG A 157 -18.26 -4.92 -12.03
CA ARG A 157 -17.97 -5.33 -13.41
C ARG A 157 -16.50 -5.64 -13.56
N ASN A 158 -16.20 -6.68 -14.33
CA ASN A 158 -14.84 -6.99 -14.73
C ASN A 158 -14.23 -5.80 -15.48
N ILE A 159 -13.09 -5.30 -15.01
CA ILE A 159 -12.46 -4.09 -15.56
C ILE A 159 -12.06 -4.24 -17.03
N ILE A 160 -11.78 -5.47 -17.50
CA ILE A 160 -11.36 -5.73 -18.89
C ILE A 160 -12.58 -5.99 -19.79
N THR A 161 -13.51 -6.84 -19.33
CA THR A 161 -14.61 -7.33 -20.19
C THR A 161 -15.91 -6.58 -20.00
N GLY A 162 -16.06 -5.76 -18.95
CA GLY A 162 -17.31 -5.07 -18.59
C GLY A 162 -18.43 -5.98 -18.06
N LYS A 163 -18.25 -7.31 -18.06
CA LYS A 163 -19.26 -8.27 -17.61
C LYS A 163 -19.44 -8.17 -16.09
N ARG A 164 -20.69 -8.44 -15.62
CA ARG A 164 -20.98 -8.51 -14.19
C ARG A 164 -20.16 -9.58 -13.51
N MET A 165 -19.68 -9.29 -12.31
CA MET A 165 -18.93 -10.20 -11.46
C MET A 165 -19.58 -10.34 -10.08
N ILE A 166 -19.19 -11.39 -9.36
CA ILE A 166 -19.56 -11.56 -7.96
C ILE A 166 -18.75 -10.57 -7.12
N LYS A 167 -19.38 -9.99 -6.10
CA LYS A 167 -18.72 -9.11 -5.15
C LYS A 167 -17.55 -9.82 -4.48
N GLY A 168 -16.43 -9.13 -4.40
CA GLY A 168 -15.24 -9.61 -3.70
C GLY A 168 -14.26 -10.42 -4.54
N VAL A 169 -14.59 -10.69 -5.80
CA VAL A 169 -13.64 -11.29 -6.74
C VAL A 169 -12.73 -10.20 -7.32
N SER A 170 -11.43 -10.46 -7.31
CA SER A 170 -10.39 -9.54 -7.78
C SER A 170 -10.61 -9.11 -9.24
N GLY A 171 -10.40 -7.82 -9.49
CA GLY A 171 -10.59 -7.19 -10.78
C GLY A 171 -12.03 -6.77 -11.08
N GLY A 172 -12.94 -6.91 -10.10
CA GLY A 172 -14.29 -6.35 -10.17
C GLY A 172 -14.30 -4.89 -9.72
N VAL A 173 -14.67 -3.96 -10.60
CA VAL A 173 -14.70 -2.52 -10.33
C VAL A 173 -16.11 -1.97 -10.25
N THR A 174 -16.28 -0.87 -9.51
CA THR A 174 -17.56 -0.18 -9.32
C THR A 174 -17.35 1.34 -9.26
N GLY A 175 -18.40 2.14 -9.48
CA GLY A 175 -18.31 3.59 -9.32
C GLY A 175 -17.90 4.01 -7.91
N ALA A 176 -18.47 3.36 -6.87
CA ALA A 176 -18.06 3.62 -5.48
C ALA A 176 -16.60 3.23 -5.23
N GLY A 177 -16.10 2.15 -5.86
CA GLY A 177 -14.69 1.77 -5.83
C GLY A 177 -13.78 2.86 -6.40
N PHE A 178 -14.13 3.45 -7.53
CA PHE A 178 -13.35 4.57 -8.09
C PHE A 178 -13.35 5.80 -7.18
N VAL A 179 -14.47 6.11 -6.52
CA VAL A 179 -14.52 7.17 -5.50
C VAL A 179 -13.58 6.84 -4.34
N GLY A 180 -13.62 5.61 -3.84
CA GLY A 180 -12.71 5.12 -2.78
C GLY A 180 -11.24 5.22 -3.20
N ALA A 181 -10.90 4.81 -4.43
CA ALA A 181 -9.55 4.94 -4.98
C ALA A 181 -9.08 6.40 -5.00
N PHE A 182 -9.90 7.31 -5.49
CA PHE A 182 -9.57 8.74 -5.52
C PHE A 182 -9.35 9.30 -4.12
N LEU A 183 -10.25 9.03 -3.19
CA LEU A 183 -10.13 9.48 -1.79
C LEU A 183 -8.86 8.91 -1.12
N GLY A 184 -8.55 7.64 -1.36
CA GLY A 184 -7.34 7.00 -0.86
C GLY A 184 -6.07 7.66 -1.40
N ALA A 185 -6.03 7.89 -2.71
CA ALA A 185 -4.90 8.54 -3.36
C ALA A 185 -4.66 9.97 -2.83
N VAL A 186 -5.72 10.77 -2.78
CA VAL A 186 -5.66 12.15 -2.27
C VAL A 186 -5.26 12.21 -0.79
N SER A 187 -5.73 11.27 0.03
CA SER A 187 -5.40 11.22 1.47
C SER A 187 -3.89 11.09 1.72
N ILE A 188 -3.17 10.41 0.83
CA ILE A 188 -1.72 10.30 0.92
C ILE A 188 -1.04 11.48 0.22
N ALA A 189 -1.55 11.90 -0.94
CA ALA A 189 -0.98 13.01 -1.70
C ALA A 189 -0.92 14.32 -0.88
N ILE A 190 -1.84 14.54 0.04
CA ILE A 190 -1.87 15.74 0.88
C ILE A 190 -0.57 15.94 1.67
N PHE A 191 0.16 14.86 1.98
CA PHE A 191 1.42 14.94 2.72
C PHE A 191 2.56 15.56 1.91
N VAL A 192 2.42 15.72 0.61
CA VAL A 192 3.36 16.47 -0.23
C VAL A 192 3.57 17.89 0.30
N PHE A 193 2.54 18.53 0.87
CA PHE A 193 2.64 19.90 1.41
C PHE A 193 3.49 20.02 2.68
N TRP A 194 3.80 18.89 3.32
CA TRP A 194 4.70 18.82 4.49
C TRP A 194 6.03 18.15 4.15
N THR A 195 6.24 17.77 2.88
CA THR A 195 7.49 17.18 2.40
C THR A 195 8.29 18.23 1.65
N GLU A 196 9.57 18.36 1.96
CA GLU A 196 10.47 19.21 1.19
C GLU A 196 10.81 18.47 -0.12
N LEU A 197 10.16 18.85 -1.21
CA LEU A 197 10.33 18.27 -2.56
C LEU A 197 10.58 19.39 -3.58
N SER A 198 11.21 20.49 -3.13
CA SER A 198 11.35 21.72 -3.89
C SER A 198 12.23 21.59 -5.15
N SER A 199 13.17 20.64 -5.17
CA SER A 199 14.00 20.37 -6.33
C SER A 199 13.26 19.64 -7.46
N LEU A 200 12.11 19.01 -7.16
CA LEU A 200 11.33 18.23 -8.11
C LEU A 200 10.19 19.01 -8.76
N GLY A 201 9.81 20.16 -8.19
CA GLY A 201 8.75 20.99 -8.75
C GLY A 201 7.88 21.67 -7.68
N SER A 202 6.75 22.26 -8.12
CA SER A 202 5.81 22.88 -7.19
C SER A 202 5.04 21.81 -6.41
N SER A 203 4.76 22.08 -5.13
CA SER A 203 4.00 21.15 -4.26
C SER A 203 2.63 20.80 -4.86
N VAL A 204 1.97 21.73 -5.57
CA VAL A 204 0.69 21.45 -6.23
C VAL A 204 0.85 20.46 -7.37
N SER A 205 1.88 20.59 -8.20
CA SER A 205 2.14 19.64 -9.29
C SER A 205 2.48 18.25 -8.75
N ILE A 206 3.31 18.19 -7.70
CA ILE A 206 3.70 16.93 -7.06
C ILE A 206 2.50 16.28 -6.36
N PHE A 207 1.63 17.07 -5.71
CA PHE A 207 0.38 16.57 -5.13
C PHE A 207 -0.47 15.83 -6.17
N TRP A 208 -0.72 16.46 -7.32
CA TRP A 208 -1.49 15.81 -8.39
C TRP A 208 -0.76 14.61 -8.99
N LEU A 209 0.56 14.66 -9.07
CA LEU A 209 1.36 13.51 -9.52
C LEU A 209 1.12 12.31 -8.60
N VAL A 210 1.28 12.46 -7.28
CA VAL A 210 1.06 11.39 -6.30
C VAL A 210 -0.39 10.89 -6.34
N ALA A 211 -1.37 11.79 -6.43
CA ALA A 211 -2.79 11.43 -6.49
C ALA A 211 -3.13 10.63 -7.76
N VAL A 212 -2.65 11.08 -8.92
CA VAL A 212 -2.90 10.41 -10.21
C VAL A 212 -2.23 9.05 -10.26
N PHE A 213 -0.97 8.94 -9.82
CA PHE A 213 -0.26 7.66 -9.76
C PHE A 213 -0.94 6.67 -8.80
N GLY A 214 -1.40 7.14 -7.63
CA GLY A 214 -2.16 6.33 -6.70
C GLY A 214 -3.45 5.79 -7.32
N PHE A 215 -4.23 6.65 -7.94
CA PHE A 215 -5.49 6.29 -8.60
C PHE A 215 -5.28 5.31 -9.77
N ILE A 216 -4.31 5.59 -10.66
CA ILE A 216 -3.98 4.70 -11.79
C ILE A 216 -3.45 3.36 -11.27
N GLY A 217 -2.66 3.37 -10.18
CA GLY A 217 -2.16 2.16 -9.55
C GLY A 217 -3.30 1.23 -9.10
N SER A 218 -4.35 1.77 -8.48
CA SER A 218 -5.52 0.97 -8.10
C SER A 218 -6.26 0.37 -9.32
N ILE A 219 -6.27 1.06 -10.45
CA ILE A 219 -6.80 0.52 -11.72
C ILE A 219 -5.90 -0.61 -12.23
N LEU A 220 -4.59 -0.41 -12.22
CA LEU A 220 -3.61 -1.42 -12.63
C LEU A 220 -3.70 -2.68 -11.75
N ASP A 221 -3.86 -2.52 -10.43
CA ASP A 221 -4.07 -3.63 -9.50
C ASP A 221 -5.30 -4.47 -9.91
N SER A 222 -6.42 -3.81 -10.19
CA SER A 222 -7.63 -4.48 -10.67
C SER A 222 -7.40 -5.23 -12.00
N VAL A 223 -6.62 -4.66 -12.93
CA VAL A 223 -6.27 -5.33 -14.20
C VAL A 223 -5.40 -6.56 -13.96
N LEU A 224 -4.34 -6.42 -13.16
CA LEU A 224 -3.45 -7.53 -12.80
C LEU A 224 -4.21 -8.62 -12.04
N GLY A 225 -5.14 -8.22 -11.17
CA GLY A 225 -6.03 -9.12 -10.44
C GLY A 225 -6.91 -9.96 -11.36
N VAL A 226 -7.45 -9.38 -12.46
CA VAL A 226 -8.19 -10.15 -13.48
C VAL A 226 -7.30 -11.16 -14.17
N LEU A 227 -6.11 -10.72 -14.59
CA LEU A 227 -5.23 -11.48 -15.47
C LEU A 227 -4.47 -12.60 -14.76
N PHE A 228 -3.98 -12.33 -13.55
CA PHE A 228 -2.97 -13.18 -12.93
C PHE A 228 -3.37 -13.76 -11.57
N GLN A 229 -4.24 -13.08 -10.79
CA GLN A 229 -4.56 -13.54 -9.44
C GLN A 229 -5.29 -14.88 -9.46
N ALA A 230 -4.90 -15.78 -8.56
CA ALA A 230 -5.53 -17.08 -8.39
C ALA A 230 -7.01 -16.94 -8.03
N LYS A 231 -7.87 -17.61 -8.79
CA LYS A 231 -9.32 -17.72 -8.56
C LYS A 231 -9.70 -19.17 -8.40
N TYR A 232 -10.65 -19.45 -7.51
CA TYR A 232 -11.10 -20.78 -7.16
C TYR A 232 -12.61 -20.90 -7.35
N LEU A 233 -13.13 -22.09 -7.42
CA LEU A 233 -14.58 -22.35 -7.47
C LEU A 233 -15.11 -22.67 -6.06
N ASP A 234 -16.18 -21.98 -5.66
CA ASP A 234 -16.95 -22.34 -4.46
C ASP A 234 -17.86 -23.56 -4.73
N GLU A 235 -18.64 -23.97 -3.75
CA GLU A 235 -19.59 -25.10 -3.87
C GLU A 235 -20.67 -24.87 -4.92
N MET A 236 -21.01 -23.59 -5.21
CA MET A 236 -21.98 -23.20 -6.24
C MET A 236 -21.30 -22.96 -7.62
N ARG A 237 -20.03 -23.32 -7.77
CA ARG A 237 -19.19 -23.06 -8.95
C ARG A 237 -19.00 -21.59 -9.30
N ASN A 238 -19.13 -20.70 -8.32
CA ASN A 238 -18.80 -19.30 -8.50
C ASN A 238 -17.29 -19.08 -8.32
N GLN A 239 -16.73 -18.10 -9.04
CA GLN A 239 -15.35 -17.70 -8.82
C GLN A 239 -15.20 -16.92 -7.52
N VAL A 240 -14.18 -17.28 -6.72
CA VAL A 240 -13.82 -16.63 -5.46
C VAL A 240 -12.29 -16.58 -5.35
N ASP A 241 -11.76 -15.63 -4.58
CA ASP A 241 -10.31 -15.45 -4.44
C ASP A 241 -9.67 -16.37 -3.38
N SER A 242 -10.46 -17.05 -2.55
CA SER A 242 -9.95 -17.92 -1.49
C SER A 242 -9.94 -19.39 -1.89
N SER A 243 -8.81 -20.05 -1.65
CA SER A 243 -8.64 -21.49 -1.86
C SER A 243 -9.33 -22.35 -0.80
N ASP A 244 -9.85 -21.77 0.27
CA ASP A 244 -10.37 -22.48 1.44
C ASP A 244 -9.41 -23.56 1.93
N SER A 245 -8.17 -23.16 2.24
CA SER A 245 -7.09 -24.08 2.66
C SER A 245 -6.80 -25.21 1.66
N GLY A 246 -6.99 -24.95 0.37
CA GLY A 246 -6.72 -25.90 -0.71
C GLY A 246 -7.88 -26.85 -1.04
N ARG A 247 -9.05 -26.69 -0.41
CA ARG A 247 -10.23 -27.51 -0.67
C ARG A 247 -10.92 -27.18 -1.99
N ARG A 248 -10.79 -25.94 -2.47
CA ARG A 248 -11.44 -25.47 -3.70
C ARG A 248 -10.56 -25.71 -4.92
N SER A 249 -11.17 -26.10 -6.04
CA SER A 249 -10.48 -26.25 -7.32
C SER A 249 -10.14 -24.89 -7.91
N MET A 250 -8.97 -24.78 -8.55
CA MET A 250 -8.54 -23.56 -9.21
C MET A 250 -9.32 -23.34 -10.51
N ALA A 251 -9.82 -22.13 -10.69
CA ALA A 251 -10.61 -21.74 -11.86
C ALA A 251 -9.80 -20.89 -12.87
N ALA A 252 -8.90 -20.04 -12.38
CA ALA A 252 -8.10 -19.14 -13.24
C ALA A 252 -6.88 -18.60 -12.47
N GLY A 253 -5.97 -17.94 -13.19
CA GLY A 253 -4.77 -17.32 -12.64
C GLY A 253 -3.67 -18.28 -12.29
N TYR A 254 -2.75 -17.86 -11.41
CA TYR A 254 -1.61 -18.66 -10.96
C TYR A 254 -1.67 -18.84 -9.44
N ARG A 255 -1.51 -20.07 -8.93
CA ARG A 255 -1.67 -20.42 -7.51
C ARG A 255 -0.85 -19.55 -6.55
N TRP A 256 0.33 -19.14 -6.95
CA TRP A 256 1.24 -18.32 -6.14
C TRP A 256 0.94 -16.83 -6.22
N VAL A 257 0.12 -16.37 -7.18
CA VAL A 257 -0.29 -14.99 -7.32
C VAL A 257 -1.50 -14.74 -6.42
N THR A 258 -1.21 -14.32 -5.19
CA THR A 258 -2.21 -13.88 -4.22
C THR A 258 -2.49 -12.38 -4.40
N ASN A 259 -3.47 -11.85 -3.68
CA ASN A 259 -3.72 -10.40 -3.63
C ASN A 259 -2.47 -9.63 -3.17
N ASP A 260 -1.73 -10.14 -2.19
CA ASP A 260 -0.53 -9.47 -1.67
C ASP A 260 0.58 -9.41 -2.73
N VAL A 261 0.70 -10.46 -3.55
CA VAL A 261 1.63 -10.49 -4.69
C VAL A 261 1.22 -9.48 -5.76
N VAL A 262 -0.09 -9.36 -6.06
CA VAL A 262 -0.60 -8.36 -7.01
C VAL A 262 -0.28 -6.96 -6.50
N ASN A 263 -0.58 -6.65 -5.24
CA ASN A 263 -0.29 -5.35 -4.63
C ASN A 263 1.20 -5.00 -4.71
N ALA A 264 2.08 -5.94 -4.38
CA ALA A 264 3.54 -5.73 -4.45
C ALA A 264 4.00 -5.47 -5.90
N ILE A 265 3.53 -6.26 -6.87
CA ILE A 265 3.85 -6.08 -8.29
C ILE A 265 3.32 -4.74 -8.79
N THR A 266 2.08 -4.37 -8.46
CA THR A 266 1.48 -3.08 -8.81
C THR A 266 2.33 -1.93 -8.29
N GLY A 267 2.73 -2.00 -7.00
CA GLY A 267 3.61 -0.99 -6.40
C GLY A 267 4.91 -0.83 -7.17
N VAL A 268 5.61 -1.94 -7.47
CA VAL A 268 6.87 -1.91 -8.22
C VAL A 268 6.68 -1.34 -9.64
N LEU A 269 5.65 -1.78 -10.37
CA LEU A 269 5.37 -1.28 -11.72
C LEU A 269 5.07 0.22 -11.73
N MET A 270 4.27 0.70 -10.77
CA MET A 270 3.98 2.13 -10.67
C MET A 270 5.21 2.95 -10.34
N LEU A 271 6.14 2.42 -9.53
CA LEU A 271 7.42 3.08 -9.28
C LEU A 271 8.30 3.14 -10.53
N LEU A 272 8.37 2.06 -11.31
CA LEU A 272 9.12 2.07 -12.57
C LEU A 272 8.57 3.13 -13.54
N VAL A 273 7.22 3.23 -13.66
CA VAL A 273 6.58 4.27 -14.48
C VAL A 273 6.88 5.66 -13.93
N ALA A 274 6.86 5.85 -12.59
CA ALA A 274 7.17 7.12 -11.97
C ALA A 274 8.64 7.54 -12.21
N VAL A 275 9.58 6.61 -12.07
CA VAL A 275 11.00 6.87 -12.37
C VAL A 275 11.18 7.25 -13.84
N MET A 276 10.55 6.51 -14.76
CA MET A 276 10.59 6.85 -16.19
C MET A 276 10.04 8.25 -16.48
N TYR A 277 8.94 8.62 -15.81
CA TYR A 277 8.35 9.96 -15.93
C TYR A 277 9.28 11.06 -15.40
N LEU A 278 10.01 10.82 -14.31
CA LEU A 278 10.94 11.78 -13.70
C LEU A 278 12.27 11.92 -14.47
N CYS A 279 12.61 10.94 -15.30
CA CYS A 279 13.79 10.95 -16.15
C CYS A 279 13.55 11.63 -17.53
N TRP A 280 12.30 11.94 -17.85
CA TRP A 280 11.90 12.69 -19.05
C TRP A 280 11.78 14.17 -18.79
#